data_abbe54e8f627c12f4a0d7bc9df4bc603
#
_entry.id   abbe54e8f627c12f4a0d7bc9df4bc603
#
_cell.length_a   1.000
_cell.length_b   1.000
_cell.length_c   1.000
_cell.angle_alpha   90.00
_cell.angle_beta   90.00
_cell.angle_gamma   90.00
#
_symmetry.space_group_name_H-M   'P 1'
#
loop_
_entity.id
_entity.type
_entity.pdbx_description
1 polymer ?
#
loop_
_entity_poly.entity_id
_entity_poly.type
_entity_poly.pdbx_seq_one_letter_code
_entity_poly.pdbx_strand_id
1 'polypeptide(L)'
;SAASDVYKRQYMACVYKEMKLRAQELKNKTFDTVYIGGGTPSVIDPLSIAGCLNMIRSEYDLRKDAEITIELNPGTIDEQKVSVYKKVGINRFSIGLQSANDAILADLGRVHTAADFTAACKLLGNVNKSADIMIGLKNQTVQDIFDAIDLAKAGGAKHISMYALTPEDGTPIYSDYLNGELPDSDEVADQYEKAREHLSSLGYMRYEVSNFSLPGYESRHNLNYWRRGEYIGFGVSASSFMCGRRFTNTADLDDYIKCLSLIHI
;
A
#
# COMPACT_ATOMS: atom_id res chain seq x y z
N SER A 1 4.43 22.38 -5.79
CA SER A 1 4.62 23.82 -5.52
C SER A 1 5.18 24.00 -4.11
N ALA A 2 5.90 25.12 -3.85
CA ALA A 2 6.50 25.40 -2.51
C ALA A 2 5.45 25.31 -1.37
N ALA A 3 4.22 25.74 -1.59
CA ALA A 3 3.13 25.62 -0.62
C ALA A 3 2.79 24.14 -0.31
N SER A 4 2.74 23.29 -1.33
CA SER A 4 2.52 21.82 -1.14
C SER A 4 3.64 21.19 -0.32
N ASP A 5 4.89 21.62 -0.51
CA ASP A 5 6.03 21.05 0.20
C ASP A 5 6.08 21.51 1.67
N VAL A 6 5.68 22.76 1.94
CA VAL A 6 5.52 23.25 3.33
C VAL A 6 4.44 22.44 4.05
N TYR A 7 3.32 22.20 3.41
CA TYR A 7 2.20 21.43 3.99
C TYR A 7 2.58 19.98 4.29
N LYS A 8 3.29 19.33 3.37
CA LYS A 8 3.82 17.97 3.60
C LYS A 8 4.79 17.93 4.80
N ARG A 9 5.65 18.92 4.95
CA ARG A 9 6.58 19.00 6.09
C ARG A 9 5.83 19.18 7.42
N GLN A 10 4.81 20.05 7.45
CA GLN A 10 3.97 20.23 8.64
C GLN A 10 3.26 18.94 9.03
N TYR A 11 2.67 18.26 8.05
CA TYR A 11 2.06 16.95 8.25
C TYR A 11 3.05 15.94 8.84
N MET A 12 4.22 15.78 8.26
CA MET A 12 5.23 14.84 8.74
C MET A 12 5.71 15.20 10.17
N ALA A 13 5.84 16.49 10.49
CA ALA A 13 6.16 16.91 11.85
C ALA A 13 5.08 16.48 12.87
N CYS A 14 3.79 16.54 12.48
CA CYS A 14 2.69 16.07 13.29
C CYS A 14 2.72 14.54 13.45
N VAL A 15 3.00 13.78 12.38
CA VAL A 15 3.17 12.33 12.45
C VAL A 15 4.28 11.96 13.43
N TYR A 16 5.44 12.62 13.38
CA TYR A 16 6.52 12.38 14.33
C TYR A 16 6.10 12.67 15.78
N LYS A 17 5.35 13.75 15.98
CA LYS A 17 4.85 14.12 17.30
C LYS A 17 3.86 13.08 17.83
N GLU A 18 2.93 12.61 17.02
CA GLU A 18 2.00 11.54 17.37
C GLU A 18 2.77 10.27 17.76
N MET A 19 3.72 9.84 16.92
CA MET A 19 4.54 8.66 17.20
C MET A 19 5.24 8.77 18.57
N LYS A 20 5.83 9.92 18.87
CA LYS A 20 6.51 10.14 20.16
C LYS A 20 5.56 10.11 21.35
N LEU A 21 4.39 10.70 21.22
CA LEU A 21 3.37 10.69 22.28
C LEU A 21 2.89 9.28 22.61
N ARG A 22 2.58 8.48 21.57
CA ARG A 22 2.07 7.12 21.76
C ARG A 22 3.14 6.12 22.19
N ALA A 23 4.41 6.40 21.97
CA ALA A 23 5.50 5.50 22.36
C ALA A 23 5.49 5.19 23.86
N GLN A 24 5.09 6.16 24.70
CA GLN A 24 5.02 5.96 26.13
C GLN A 24 3.96 4.93 26.55
N GLU A 25 2.85 4.88 25.82
CA GLU A 25 1.75 3.93 26.08
C GLU A 25 2.10 2.50 25.61
N LEU A 26 3.07 2.39 24.72
CA LEU A 26 3.39 1.16 23.98
C LEU A 26 4.75 0.54 24.40
N LYS A 27 5.37 1.00 25.48
CA LYS A 27 6.70 0.55 25.94
C LYS A 27 6.84 -0.96 26.16
N ASN A 28 5.73 -1.64 26.46
CA ASN A 28 5.72 -3.09 26.72
C ASN A 28 5.22 -3.90 25.51
N LYS A 29 5.16 -3.31 24.33
CA LYS A 29 4.71 -3.96 23.11
C LYS A 29 5.88 -4.11 22.13
N THR A 30 6.04 -5.31 21.60
CA THR A 30 7.00 -5.61 20.55
C THR A 30 6.31 -5.61 19.21
N PHE A 31 6.89 -4.96 18.22
CA PHE A 31 6.35 -4.84 16.87
C PHE A 31 7.18 -5.67 15.89
N ASP A 32 6.52 -6.40 15.02
CA ASP A 32 7.15 -7.28 14.04
C ASP A 32 6.87 -6.86 12.59
N THR A 33 6.03 -5.85 12.38
CA THR A 33 5.78 -5.27 11.06
C THR A 33 5.64 -3.75 11.13
N VAL A 34 6.07 -3.09 10.05
CA VAL A 34 5.76 -1.68 9.74
C VAL A 34 5.20 -1.61 8.34
N TYR A 35 4.10 -0.91 8.17
CA TYR A 35 3.48 -0.71 6.85
C TYR A 35 3.30 0.79 6.59
N ILE A 36 3.94 1.28 5.54
CA ILE A 36 3.88 2.67 5.10
C ILE A 36 3.00 2.71 3.85
N GLY A 37 1.75 3.11 4.04
CA GLY A 37 0.71 3.08 3.02
C GLY A 37 -0.28 4.23 3.16
N GLY A 38 -1.35 4.15 2.37
CA GLY A 38 -2.39 5.17 2.29
C GLY A 38 -2.05 6.30 1.32
N GLY A 39 -2.84 6.48 0.30
CA GLY A 39 -2.51 7.38 -0.81
C GLY A 39 -1.28 6.92 -1.57
N THR A 40 -0.25 7.73 -1.62
CA THR A 40 1.00 7.39 -2.34
C THR A 40 2.22 7.82 -1.52
N PRO A 41 2.72 6.99 -0.59
CA PRO A 41 3.86 7.34 0.27
C PRO A 41 5.12 7.75 -0.52
N SER A 42 5.31 7.20 -1.70
CA SER A 42 6.47 7.50 -2.56
C SER A 42 6.50 8.92 -3.15
N VAL A 43 5.46 9.75 -2.96
CA VAL A 43 5.50 11.19 -3.28
C VAL A 43 6.03 12.04 -2.11
N ILE A 44 6.18 11.44 -0.93
CA ILE A 44 6.80 12.08 0.23
C ILE A 44 8.32 12.08 0.07
N ASP A 45 8.98 13.11 0.62
CA ASP A 45 10.44 13.13 0.68
C ASP A 45 10.98 11.86 1.37
N PRO A 46 11.87 11.11 0.73
CA PRO A 46 12.38 9.85 1.27
C PRO A 46 13.11 10.02 2.61
N LEU A 47 13.67 11.21 2.90
CA LEU A 47 14.27 11.49 4.20
C LEU A 47 13.22 11.59 5.31
N SER A 48 12.02 12.05 5.00
CA SER A 48 10.90 12.04 5.95
C SER A 48 10.45 10.61 6.26
N ILE A 49 10.38 9.73 5.27
CA ILE A 49 10.11 8.28 5.50
C ILE A 49 11.22 7.65 6.35
N ALA A 50 12.48 7.98 6.04
CA ALA A 50 13.62 7.54 6.84
C ALA A 50 13.52 8.02 8.30
N GLY A 51 13.10 9.27 8.51
CA GLY A 51 12.86 9.83 9.84
C GLY A 51 11.81 9.05 10.63
N CYS A 52 10.69 8.66 10.01
CA CYS A 52 9.68 7.80 10.64
C CYS A 52 10.28 6.47 11.11
N LEU A 53 11.00 5.78 10.25
CA LEU A 53 11.60 4.49 10.60
C LEU A 53 12.68 4.59 11.67
N ASN A 54 13.48 5.67 11.65
CA ASN A 54 14.44 5.91 12.71
C ASN A 54 13.75 6.16 14.06
N MET A 55 12.65 6.93 14.07
CA MET A 55 11.86 7.17 15.26
C MET A 55 11.21 5.87 15.77
N ILE A 56 10.64 5.04 14.87
CA ILE A 56 10.11 3.74 15.27
C ILE A 56 11.19 2.90 15.95
N ARG A 57 12.42 2.88 15.42
CA ARG A 57 13.51 2.11 16.03
C ARG A 57 14.04 2.68 17.35
N SER A 58 13.92 3.98 17.57
CA SER A 58 14.37 4.61 18.81
C SER A 58 13.34 4.56 19.92
N GLU A 59 12.05 4.65 19.59
CA GLU A 59 10.97 4.80 20.56
C GLU A 59 10.16 3.53 20.78
N TYR A 60 10.22 2.56 19.88
CA TYR A 60 9.44 1.33 19.90
C TYR A 60 10.32 0.09 19.86
N ASP A 61 9.88 -0.99 20.52
CA ASP A 61 10.56 -2.28 20.43
C ASP A 61 10.22 -2.96 19.09
N LEU A 62 10.94 -2.56 18.04
CA LEU A 62 10.81 -3.16 16.71
C LEU A 62 11.78 -4.34 16.56
N ARG A 63 11.26 -5.51 16.22
CA ARG A 63 12.07 -6.71 15.98
C ARG A 63 13.13 -6.45 14.89
N LYS A 64 14.29 -7.07 15.03
CA LYS A 64 15.39 -6.97 14.04
C LYS A 64 15.02 -7.56 12.68
N ASP A 65 14.14 -8.57 12.66
CA ASP A 65 13.62 -9.26 11.50
C ASP A 65 12.23 -8.75 11.07
N ALA A 66 11.84 -7.54 11.48
CA ALA A 66 10.56 -6.97 11.14
C ALA A 66 10.35 -6.86 9.62
N GLU A 67 9.11 -7.14 9.18
CA GLU A 67 8.69 -6.82 7.82
C GLU A 67 8.39 -5.32 7.73
N ILE A 68 9.11 -4.60 6.87
CA ILE A 68 8.94 -3.17 6.66
C ILE A 68 8.53 -2.93 5.21
N THR A 69 7.25 -2.64 5.02
CA THR A 69 6.63 -2.43 3.70
C THR A 69 6.45 -0.96 3.39
N ILE A 70 6.67 -0.57 2.14
CA ILE A 70 6.23 0.71 1.58
C ILE A 70 5.42 0.50 0.31
N GLU A 71 4.32 1.25 0.17
CA GLU A 71 3.56 1.35 -1.08
C GLU A 71 4.21 2.32 -2.05
N LEU A 72 4.26 1.93 -3.31
CA LEU A 72 4.87 2.69 -4.39
C LEU A 72 3.89 2.86 -5.57
N ASN A 73 3.88 4.05 -6.14
CA ASN A 73 3.37 4.24 -7.49
C ASN A 73 4.56 4.17 -8.47
N PRO A 74 4.50 3.39 -9.56
CA PRO A 74 5.63 3.17 -10.48
C PRO A 74 6.31 4.45 -10.95
N GLY A 75 5.54 5.48 -11.32
CA GLY A 75 6.07 6.75 -11.83
C GLY A 75 6.64 7.70 -10.77
N THR A 76 6.70 7.32 -9.49
CA THR A 76 7.11 8.23 -8.39
C THR A 76 8.45 7.90 -7.75
N ILE A 77 9.13 6.85 -8.21
CA ILE A 77 10.42 6.40 -7.66
C ILE A 77 11.57 6.63 -8.61
N ASP A 78 12.75 6.86 -8.03
CA ASP A 78 14.02 7.00 -8.70
C ASP A 78 15.13 6.28 -7.91
N GLU A 79 16.35 6.25 -8.44
CA GLU A 79 17.50 5.57 -7.81
C GLU A 79 17.80 6.12 -6.41
N GLN A 80 17.65 7.42 -6.22
CA GLN A 80 17.92 8.07 -4.94
C GLN A 80 16.92 7.62 -3.88
N LYS A 81 15.62 7.64 -4.19
CA LYS A 81 14.56 7.17 -3.27
C LYS A 81 14.75 5.70 -2.92
N VAL A 82 14.96 4.85 -3.92
CA VAL A 82 15.18 3.41 -3.70
C VAL A 82 16.41 3.16 -2.82
N SER A 83 17.50 3.91 -3.05
CA SER A 83 18.70 3.83 -2.21
C SER A 83 18.40 4.19 -0.75
N VAL A 84 17.66 5.28 -0.51
CA VAL A 84 17.27 5.69 0.84
C VAL A 84 16.40 4.63 1.49
N TYR A 85 15.36 4.15 0.80
CA TYR A 85 14.44 3.13 1.33
C TYR A 85 15.16 1.85 1.75
N LYS A 86 16.06 1.36 0.91
CA LYS A 86 16.88 0.16 1.24
C LYS A 86 17.81 0.42 2.44
N LYS A 87 18.47 1.58 2.48
CA LYS A 87 19.40 1.95 3.59
C LYS A 87 18.68 2.04 4.94
N VAL A 88 17.44 2.52 4.97
CA VAL A 88 16.66 2.59 6.21
C VAL A 88 15.94 1.28 6.53
N GLY A 89 16.20 0.22 5.76
CA GLY A 89 15.77 -1.15 6.05
C GLY A 89 14.35 -1.47 5.61
N ILE A 90 13.77 -0.73 4.66
CA ILE A 90 12.57 -1.19 3.96
C ILE A 90 12.94 -2.43 3.19
N ASN A 91 12.22 -3.53 3.44
CA ASN A 91 12.55 -4.86 2.91
C ASN A 91 11.41 -5.47 2.07
N ARG A 92 10.25 -4.81 1.97
CA ARG A 92 9.12 -5.19 1.12
C ARG A 92 8.55 -3.96 0.41
N PHE A 93 8.29 -4.09 -0.90
CA PHE A 93 7.81 -3.00 -1.76
C PHE A 93 6.52 -3.41 -2.44
N SER A 94 5.39 -2.74 -2.15
CA SER A 94 4.10 -2.94 -2.81
C SER A 94 3.93 -1.93 -3.94
N ILE A 95 3.74 -2.41 -5.16
CA ILE A 95 3.78 -1.59 -6.36
C ILE A 95 2.40 -1.63 -7.01
N GLY A 96 1.75 -0.47 -7.12
CA GLY A 96 0.44 -0.35 -7.73
C GLY A 96 0.49 -0.50 -9.24
N LEU A 97 0.42 -1.73 -9.76
CA LEU A 97 0.29 -2.01 -11.20
C LEU A 97 -1.11 -1.69 -11.70
N GLN A 98 -2.12 -2.21 -11.03
CA GLN A 98 -3.56 -2.14 -11.30
C GLN A 98 -3.98 -2.90 -12.57
N SER A 99 -3.39 -2.61 -13.73
CA SER A 99 -3.61 -3.28 -15.02
C SER A 99 -2.33 -3.25 -15.85
N ALA A 100 -2.18 -4.19 -16.78
CA ALA A 100 -1.15 -4.15 -17.82
C ALA A 100 -1.63 -3.44 -19.10
N ASN A 101 -2.91 -3.08 -19.17
CA ASN A 101 -3.51 -2.37 -20.29
C ASN A 101 -3.51 -0.87 -20.02
N ASP A 102 -2.72 -0.10 -20.80
CA ASP A 102 -2.55 1.34 -20.59
C ASP A 102 -3.86 2.13 -20.82
N ALA A 103 -4.79 1.64 -21.65
CA ALA A 103 -6.10 2.27 -21.82
C ALA A 103 -6.94 2.15 -20.54
N ILE A 104 -6.94 0.98 -19.89
CA ILE A 104 -7.61 0.77 -18.61
C ILE A 104 -6.96 1.61 -17.51
N LEU A 105 -5.63 1.74 -17.51
CA LEU A 105 -4.92 2.62 -16.57
C LEU A 105 -5.33 4.08 -16.74
N ALA A 106 -5.46 4.55 -17.97
CA ALA A 106 -5.91 5.90 -18.28
C ALA A 106 -7.36 6.16 -17.80
N ASP A 107 -8.27 5.21 -18.03
CA ASP A 107 -9.66 5.29 -17.56
C ASP A 107 -9.75 5.33 -16.02
N LEU A 108 -8.82 4.66 -15.32
CA LEU A 108 -8.66 4.74 -13.86
C LEU A 108 -8.03 6.06 -13.38
N GLY A 109 -7.68 6.98 -14.28
CA GLY A 109 -6.95 8.21 -13.95
C GLY A 109 -5.51 7.97 -13.48
N ARG A 110 -4.91 6.82 -13.81
CA ARG A 110 -3.51 6.53 -13.49
C ARG A 110 -2.59 7.26 -14.46
N VAL A 111 -1.53 7.85 -13.92
CA VAL A 111 -0.52 8.59 -14.70
C VAL A 111 0.64 7.70 -15.17
N HIS A 112 0.74 6.49 -14.62
CA HIS A 112 1.78 5.51 -14.99
C HIS A 112 1.26 4.52 -16.04
N THR A 113 2.19 3.89 -16.74
CA THR A 113 1.98 2.85 -17.75
C THR A 113 2.51 1.49 -17.27
N ALA A 114 2.18 0.42 -18.01
CA ALA A 114 2.78 -0.90 -17.81
C ALA A 114 4.33 -0.88 -17.95
N ALA A 115 4.84 -0.01 -18.84
CA ALA A 115 6.28 0.20 -19.01
C ALA A 115 6.92 0.84 -17.76
N ASP A 116 6.25 1.78 -17.11
CA ASP A 116 6.72 2.39 -15.86
C ASP A 116 6.79 1.36 -14.72
N PHE A 117 5.82 0.44 -14.63
CA PHE A 117 5.89 -0.67 -13.68
C PHE A 117 7.11 -1.55 -13.92
N THR A 118 7.38 -1.90 -15.19
CA THR A 118 8.55 -2.68 -15.57
C THR A 118 9.85 -1.96 -15.18
N ALA A 119 9.93 -0.65 -15.44
CA ALA A 119 11.07 0.17 -15.06
C ALA A 119 11.27 0.23 -13.54
N ALA A 120 10.17 0.41 -12.79
CA ALA A 120 10.19 0.39 -11.32
C ALA A 120 10.69 -0.96 -10.77
N CYS A 121 10.23 -2.08 -11.32
CA CYS A 121 10.69 -3.41 -10.95
C CYS A 121 12.20 -3.62 -11.21
N LYS A 122 12.71 -3.12 -12.34
CA LYS A 122 14.15 -3.15 -12.66
C LYS A 122 14.97 -2.31 -11.68
N LEU A 123 14.48 -1.09 -11.36
CA LEU A 123 15.13 -0.18 -10.44
C LEU A 123 15.22 -0.77 -9.02
N LEU A 124 14.18 -1.42 -8.55
CA LEU A 124 14.17 -2.11 -7.27
C LEU A 124 15.11 -3.32 -7.24
N GLY A 125 15.34 -3.98 -8.36
CA GLY A 125 16.19 -5.16 -8.45
C GLY A 125 15.64 -6.38 -7.71
N ASN A 126 16.51 -7.21 -7.16
CA ASN A 126 16.11 -8.44 -6.47
C ASN A 126 15.76 -8.18 -4.98
N VAL A 127 14.59 -7.59 -4.75
CA VAL A 127 14.00 -7.37 -3.41
C VAL A 127 12.64 -8.07 -3.32
N ASN A 128 12.06 -8.16 -2.12
CA ASN A 128 10.69 -8.65 -1.95
C ASN A 128 9.71 -7.62 -2.53
N LYS A 129 9.05 -7.97 -3.64
CA LYS A 129 8.08 -7.13 -4.35
C LYS A 129 6.69 -7.74 -4.28
N SER A 130 5.70 -6.89 -4.07
CA SER A 130 4.28 -7.14 -4.29
C SER A 130 3.80 -6.32 -5.47
N ALA A 131 2.87 -6.85 -6.24
CA ALA A 131 2.12 -6.09 -7.23
C ALA A 131 0.65 -6.05 -6.85
N ASP A 132 0.04 -4.88 -6.95
CA ASP A 132 -1.38 -4.70 -6.68
C ASP A 132 -2.12 -4.64 -8.02
N ILE A 133 -3.13 -5.48 -8.22
CA ILE A 133 -3.91 -5.66 -9.44
C ILE A 133 -5.38 -5.45 -9.12
N MET A 134 -6.10 -4.75 -9.99
CA MET A 134 -7.54 -4.53 -9.87
C MET A 134 -8.30 -5.40 -10.88
N ILE A 135 -9.44 -5.93 -10.46
CA ILE A 135 -10.41 -6.63 -11.29
C ILE A 135 -11.79 -5.96 -11.19
N GLY A 136 -12.67 -6.28 -12.10
CA GLY A 136 -13.98 -5.64 -12.17
C GLY A 136 -13.95 -4.24 -12.76
N LEU A 137 -12.98 -3.94 -13.62
CA LEU A 137 -12.82 -2.65 -14.27
C LEU A 137 -13.65 -2.59 -15.56
N LYS A 138 -14.05 -1.38 -15.92
CA LYS A 138 -14.73 -1.12 -17.20
C LYS A 138 -13.91 -1.64 -18.39
N ASN A 139 -14.55 -2.35 -19.30
CA ASN A 139 -13.93 -2.93 -20.51
C ASN A 139 -12.78 -3.93 -20.23
N GLN A 140 -12.58 -4.35 -18.98
CA GLN A 140 -11.54 -5.29 -18.64
C GLN A 140 -11.94 -6.73 -19.02
N THR A 141 -11.10 -7.37 -19.80
CA THR A 141 -11.23 -8.80 -20.13
C THR A 141 -10.45 -9.67 -19.16
N VAL A 142 -10.76 -10.95 -19.11
CA VAL A 142 -9.96 -11.94 -18.34
C VAL A 142 -8.50 -11.97 -18.84
N GLN A 143 -8.27 -11.75 -20.13
CA GLN A 143 -6.93 -11.70 -20.69
C GLN A 143 -6.13 -10.49 -20.15
N ASP A 144 -6.75 -9.31 -19.98
CA ASP A 144 -6.08 -8.15 -19.37
C ASP A 144 -5.62 -8.45 -17.93
N ILE A 145 -6.40 -9.27 -17.21
CA ILE A 145 -6.03 -9.69 -15.85
C ILE A 145 -4.84 -10.66 -15.90
N PHE A 146 -4.85 -11.64 -16.80
CA PHE A 146 -3.74 -12.57 -16.99
C PHE A 146 -2.45 -11.83 -17.39
N ASP A 147 -2.55 -10.87 -18.31
CA ASP A 147 -1.41 -10.06 -18.74
C ASP A 147 -0.82 -9.25 -17.57
N ALA A 148 -1.67 -8.72 -16.68
CA ALA A 148 -1.21 -8.02 -15.47
C ALA A 148 -0.50 -8.97 -14.48
N ILE A 149 -1.03 -10.18 -14.30
CA ILE A 149 -0.40 -11.22 -13.45
C ILE A 149 0.97 -11.63 -14.04
N ASP A 150 1.02 -11.87 -15.32
CA ASP A 150 2.26 -12.30 -16.01
C ASP A 150 3.30 -11.19 -16.00
N LEU A 151 2.90 -9.94 -16.20
CA LEU A 151 3.77 -8.77 -16.08
C LEU A 151 4.32 -8.62 -14.65
N ALA A 152 3.49 -8.80 -13.63
CA ALA A 152 3.91 -8.79 -12.23
C ALA A 152 4.95 -9.88 -11.95
N LYS A 153 4.71 -11.10 -12.44
CA LYS A 153 5.66 -12.23 -12.32
C LYS A 153 6.97 -11.93 -13.05
N ALA A 154 6.92 -11.44 -14.28
CA ALA A 154 8.10 -11.04 -15.05
C ALA A 154 8.90 -9.93 -14.35
N GLY A 155 8.22 -8.99 -13.66
CA GLY A 155 8.82 -7.99 -12.77
C GLY A 155 9.45 -8.56 -11.50
N GLY A 156 9.30 -9.86 -11.23
CA GLY A 156 9.84 -10.56 -10.07
C GLY A 156 9.02 -10.33 -8.79
N ALA A 157 7.73 -10.01 -8.89
CA ALA A 157 6.85 -9.97 -7.75
C ALA A 157 6.73 -11.36 -7.12
N LYS A 158 6.84 -11.44 -5.80
CA LYS A 158 6.70 -12.66 -5.01
C LYS A 158 5.31 -12.76 -4.37
N HIS A 159 4.56 -11.69 -4.42
CA HIS A 159 3.26 -11.52 -3.83
C HIS A 159 2.39 -10.71 -4.79
N ILE A 160 1.10 -11.01 -4.85
CA ILE A 160 0.11 -10.30 -5.65
C ILE A 160 -1.10 -10.03 -4.78
N SER A 161 -1.49 -8.76 -4.69
CA SER A 161 -2.75 -8.32 -4.12
C SER A 161 -3.74 -8.11 -5.27
N MET A 162 -4.86 -8.82 -5.26
CA MET A 162 -5.88 -8.72 -6.29
C MET A 162 -7.21 -8.25 -5.67
N TYR A 163 -7.61 -7.05 -6.02
CA TYR A 163 -8.78 -6.38 -5.45
C TYR A 163 -9.88 -6.19 -6.49
N ALA A 164 -11.11 -6.59 -6.15
CA ALA A 164 -12.27 -6.18 -6.91
C ALA A 164 -12.53 -4.69 -6.71
N LEU A 165 -12.83 -3.98 -7.80
CA LEU A 165 -13.24 -2.59 -7.73
C LEU A 165 -14.51 -2.45 -6.89
N THR A 166 -14.47 -1.56 -5.91
CA THR A 166 -15.65 -1.12 -5.18
C THR A 166 -15.90 0.34 -5.52
N PRO A 167 -16.95 0.66 -6.30
CA PRO A 167 -17.27 2.05 -6.65
C PRO A 167 -17.68 2.84 -5.41
N GLU A 168 -17.01 3.94 -5.13
CA GLU A 168 -17.33 4.83 -4.01
C GLU A 168 -17.97 6.12 -4.52
N ASP A 169 -19.01 6.58 -3.81
CA ASP A 169 -19.68 7.85 -4.12
C ASP A 169 -18.67 9.02 -4.14
N GLY A 170 -18.86 9.95 -5.09
CA GLY A 170 -17.96 11.09 -5.27
C GLY A 170 -16.71 10.78 -6.10
N THR A 171 -16.51 9.54 -6.55
CA THR A 171 -15.44 9.19 -7.48
C THR A 171 -15.92 9.20 -8.94
N PRO A 172 -15.05 9.49 -9.94
CA PRO A 172 -15.46 9.45 -11.35
C PRO A 172 -16.04 8.09 -11.77
N ILE A 173 -15.51 6.99 -11.25
CA ILE A 173 -15.94 5.63 -11.56
C ILE A 173 -17.33 5.28 -11.02
N TYR A 174 -17.82 6.05 -10.05
CA TYR A 174 -19.17 5.88 -9.52
C TYR A 174 -20.25 6.21 -10.55
N SER A 175 -19.97 7.13 -11.47
CA SER A 175 -20.87 7.40 -12.61
C SER A 175 -20.97 6.22 -13.58
N ASP A 176 -19.85 5.52 -13.86
CA ASP A 176 -19.85 4.32 -14.69
C ASP A 176 -20.66 3.19 -14.02
N TYR A 177 -20.55 3.06 -12.68
CA TYR A 177 -21.37 2.13 -11.91
C TYR A 177 -22.87 2.42 -12.03
N LEU A 178 -23.26 3.68 -11.84
CA LEU A 178 -24.67 4.08 -11.95
C LEU A 178 -25.25 3.89 -13.37
N ASN A 179 -24.43 4.00 -14.39
CA ASN A 179 -24.79 3.79 -15.80
C ASN A 179 -24.79 2.31 -16.19
N GLY A 180 -24.41 1.38 -15.31
CA GLY A 180 -24.31 -0.04 -15.64
C GLY A 180 -23.16 -0.39 -16.61
N GLU A 181 -22.09 0.42 -16.61
CA GLU A 181 -20.94 0.26 -17.47
C GLU A 181 -19.83 -0.59 -16.86
N LEU A 182 -19.97 -0.97 -15.57
CA LEU A 182 -19.08 -1.90 -14.88
C LEU A 182 -19.64 -3.33 -14.95
N PRO A 183 -18.78 -4.36 -14.91
CA PRO A 183 -19.22 -5.75 -14.82
C PRO A 183 -20.07 -5.97 -13.56
N ASP A 184 -21.02 -6.88 -13.63
CA ASP A 184 -21.83 -7.25 -12.49
C ASP A 184 -21.07 -8.16 -11.51
N SER A 185 -21.69 -8.48 -10.37
CA SER A 185 -21.06 -9.30 -9.32
C SER A 185 -20.69 -10.71 -9.79
N ASP A 186 -21.47 -11.31 -10.69
CA ASP A 186 -21.23 -12.65 -11.16
C ASP A 186 -20.06 -12.65 -12.19
N GLU A 187 -20.00 -11.64 -13.03
CA GLU A 187 -18.87 -11.44 -13.95
C GLU A 187 -17.56 -11.18 -13.17
N VAL A 188 -17.60 -10.36 -12.12
CA VAL A 188 -16.42 -10.12 -11.25
C VAL A 188 -16.00 -11.39 -10.52
N ALA A 189 -16.97 -12.20 -10.04
CA ALA A 189 -16.66 -13.48 -9.40
C ALA A 189 -15.99 -14.46 -10.39
N ASP A 190 -16.48 -14.49 -11.64
CA ASP A 190 -15.91 -15.32 -12.71
C ASP A 190 -14.48 -14.87 -13.08
N GLN A 191 -14.25 -13.55 -13.18
CA GLN A 191 -12.92 -12.98 -13.35
C GLN A 191 -11.97 -13.38 -12.22
N TYR A 192 -12.44 -13.29 -10.97
CA TYR A 192 -11.66 -13.65 -9.79
C TYR A 192 -11.25 -15.13 -9.82
N GLU A 193 -12.19 -16.05 -10.08
CA GLU A 193 -11.89 -17.49 -10.10
C GLU A 193 -10.90 -17.85 -11.21
N LYS A 194 -11.07 -17.31 -12.41
CA LYS A 194 -10.12 -17.52 -13.52
C LYS A 194 -8.73 -16.97 -13.19
N ALA A 195 -8.67 -15.79 -12.60
CA ALA A 195 -7.40 -15.19 -12.16
C ALA A 195 -6.73 -16.02 -11.04
N ARG A 196 -7.51 -16.55 -10.10
CA ARG A 196 -7.03 -17.44 -9.03
C ARG A 196 -6.43 -18.74 -9.62
N GLU A 197 -7.07 -19.34 -10.61
CA GLU A 197 -6.56 -20.53 -11.29
C GLU A 197 -5.25 -20.22 -12.03
N HIS A 198 -5.19 -19.07 -12.74
CA HIS A 198 -3.97 -18.63 -13.41
C HIS A 198 -2.82 -18.41 -12.41
N LEU A 199 -3.06 -17.68 -11.32
CA LEU A 199 -2.10 -17.47 -10.23
C LEU A 199 -1.60 -18.79 -9.65
N SER A 200 -2.50 -19.76 -9.41
CA SER A 200 -2.15 -21.08 -8.90
C SER A 200 -1.25 -21.84 -9.88
N SER A 201 -1.52 -21.78 -11.19
CA SER A 201 -0.67 -22.39 -12.22
C SER A 201 0.74 -21.82 -12.25
N LEU A 202 0.90 -20.58 -11.82
CA LEU A 202 2.18 -19.87 -11.73
C LEU A 202 2.90 -20.08 -10.38
N GLY A 203 2.29 -20.83 -9.44
CA GLY A 203 2.84 -21.17 -8.13
C GLY A 203 2.46 -20.19 -7.01
N TYR A 204 1.61 -19.20 -7.27
CA TYR A 204 1.09 -18.32 -6.22
C TYR A 204 -0.08 -19.00 -5.49
N MET A 205 0.04 -19.10 -4.18
CA MET A 205 -0.98 -19.67 -3.30
C MET A 205 -1.81 -18.56 -2.66
N ARG A 206 -3.13 -18.70 -2.69
CA ARG A 206 -4.01 -17.79 -1.94
C ARG A 206 -3.85 -18.08 -0.44
N TYR A 207 -3.53 -17.06 0.35
CA TYR A 207 -3.41 -17.20 1.80
C TYR A 207 -4.49 -16.42 2.57
N GLU A 208 -5.19 -15.50 1.89
CA GLU A 208 -6.42 -14.83 2.38
C GLU A 208 -7.28 -14.38 1.18
N VAL A 209 -8.30 -13.53 1.39
CA VAL A 209 -9.32 -13.22 0.37
C VAL A 209 -8.74 -12.60 -0.89
N SER A 210 -7.87 -11.59 -0.74
CA SER A 210 -7.36 -10.77 -1.85
C SER A 210 -5.89 -11.00 -2.16
N ASN A 211 -5.17 -11.77 -1.34
CA ASN A 211 -3.72 -11.85 -1.45
C ASN A 211 -3.21 -13.26 -1.77
N PHE A 212 -2.27 -13.29 -2.69
CA PHE A 212 -1.60 -14.48 -3.22
C PHE A 212 -0.10 -14.32 -3.11
N SER A 213 0.63 -15.38 -2.80
CA SER A 213 2.08 -15.32 -2.74
C SER A 213 2.73 -16.62 -3.16
N LEU A 214 4.00 -16.54 -3.56
CA LEU A 214 4.87 -17.70 -3.53
C LEU A 214 5.07 -18.14 -2.07
N PRO A 215 5.31 -19.43 -1.78
CA PRO A 215 5.50 -19.92 -0.42
C PRO A 215 6.61 -19.14 0.32
N GLY A 216 6.29 -18.66 1.54
CA GLY A 216 7.21 -17.88 2.39
C GLY A 216 7.27 -16.39 2.08
N TYR A 217 6.41 -15.88 1.18
CA TYR A 217 6.30 -14.45 0.84
C TYR A 217 4.95 -13.83 1.22
N GLU A 218 4.19 -14.52 2.07
CA GLU A 218 2.95 -13.98 2.63
C GLU A 218 3.23 -12.68 3.39
N SER A 219 2.39 -11.67 3.24
CA SER A 219 2.54 -10.43 4.01
C SER A 219 2.22 -10.69 5.49
N ARG A 220 3.22 -10.56 6.34
CA ARG A 220 3.07 -10.71 7.81
C ARG A 220 2.13 -9.64 8.36
N HIS A 221 2.17 -8.43 7.79
CA HIS A 221 1.29 -7.33 8.17
C HIS A 221 -0.17 -7.64 7.86
N ASN A 222 -0.49 -8.11 6.66
CA ASN A 222 -1.86 -8.51 6.30
C ASN A 222 -2.36 -9.68 7.15
N LEU A 223 -1.51 -10.68 7.39
CA LEU A 223 -1.85 -11.81 8.26
C LEU A 223 -2.16 -11.36 9.70
N ASN A 224 -1.50 -10.31 10.21
CA ASN A 224 -1.81 -9.75 11.52
C ASN A 224 -3.27 -9.27 11.59
N TYR A 225 -3.77 -8.58 10.56
CA TYR A 225 -5.17 -8.15 10.51
C TYR A 225 -6.14 -9.33 10.51
N TRP A 226 -5.89 -10.34 9.70
CA TRP A 226 -6.73 -11.53 9.60
C TRP A 226 -6.76 -12.34 10.90
N ARG A 227 -5.66 -12.35 11.64
CA ARG A 227 -5.55 -12.97 12.97
C ARG A 227 -6.09 -12.10 14.10
N ARG A 228 -6.64 -10.93 13.78
CA ARG A 228 -7.10 -9.93 14.75
C ARG A 228 -6.01 -9.50 15.73
N GLY A 229 -4.77 -9.46 15.28
CA GLY A 229 -3.65 -8.92 16.04
C GLY A 229 -3.79 -7.42 16.27
N GLU A 230 -3.16 -6.94 17.34
CA GLU A 230 -3.11 -5.51 17.64
C GLU A 230 -2.24 -4.77 16.62
N TYR A 231 -2.62 -3.54 16.32
CA TYR A 231 -1.84 -2.62 15.48
C TYR A 231 -2.13 -1.18 15.87
N ILE A 232 -1.16 -0.32 15.63
CA ILE A 232 -1.25 1.13 15.83
C ILE A 232 -1.00 1.85 14.52
N GLY A 233 -1.90 2.75 14.13
CA GLY A 233 -1.78 3.61 12.97
C GLY A 233 -1.40 5.03 13.36
N PHE A 234 -0.58 5.67 12.53
CA PHE A 234 -0.15 7.05 12.66
C PHE A 234 -0.51 7.84 11.41
N GLY A 235 -0.92 9.07 11.58
CA GLY A 235 -1.31 9.95 10.48
C GLY A 235 -2.83 10.13 10.37
N VAL A 236 -3.23 11.00 9.44
CA VAL A 236 -4.63 11.29 9.13
C VAL A 236 -5.35 10.02 8.67
N SER A 237 -6.58 9.81 9.11
CA SER A 237 -7.41 8.63 8.84
C SER A 237 -6.80 7.29 9.28
N ALA A 238 -5.65 7.27 9.93
CA ALA A 238 -5.02 6.03 10.35
C ALA A 238 -5.84 5.31 11.40
N SER A 239 -6.14 4.04 11.15
CA SER A 239 -6.89 3.18 12.07
C SER A 239 -5.94 2.39 12.97
N SER A 240 -6.42 2.08 14.18
CA SER A 240 -5.73 1.30 15.18
C SER A 240 -6.64 0.25 15.80
N PHE A 241 -6.07 -0.85 16.26
CA PHE A 241 -6.76 -1.85 17.07
C PHE A 241 -5.87 -2.24 18.24
N MET A 242 -6.22 -1.77 19.42
CA MET A 242 -5.44 -1.99 20.65
C MET A 242 -6.35 -2.30 21.83
N CYS A 243 -5.98 -3.24 22.66
CA CYS A 243 -6.73 -3.62 23.87
C CYS A 243 -8.23 -3.91 23.59
N GLY A 244 -8.51 -4.59 22.46
CA GLY A 244 -9.87 -4.93 22.03
C GLY A 244 -10.70 -3.75 21.50
N ARG A 245 -10.13 -2.57 21.34
CA ARG A 245 -10.81 -1.37 20.83
C ARG A 245 -10.25 -0.95 19.49
N ARG A 246 -11.15 -0.63 18.53
CA ARG A 246 -10.78 0.00 17.26
C ARG A 246 -11.03 1.50 17.38
N PHE A 247 -10.09 2.30 16.92
CA PHE A 247 -10.21 3.74 16.82
C PHE A 247 -9.48 4.24 15.57
N THR A 248 -9.88 5.41 15.10
CA THR A 248 -9.33 6.01 13.88
C THR A 248 -9.03 7.48 14.13
N ASN A 249 -7.91 7.96 13.66
CA ASN A 249 -7.57 9.38 13.68
C ASN A 249 -8.55 10.17 12.80
N THR A 250 -8.67 11.48 13.05
CA THR A 250 -9.50 12.33 12.20
C THR A 250 -9.15 12.19 10.72
N ALA A 251 -10.18 12.24 9.86
CA ALA A 251 -10.00 12.23 8.41
C ALA A 251 -9.70 13.62 7.84
N ASP A 252 -9.94 14.67 8.63
CA ASP A 252 -9.62 16.04 8.25
C ASP A 252 -8.14 16.35 8.56
N LEU A 253 -7.40 16.76 7.53
CA LEU A 253 -5.96 17.00 7.63
C LEU A 253 -5.63 18.26 8.44
N ASP A 254 -6.45 19.31 8.33
CA ASP A 254 -6.26 20.55 9.09
C ASP A 254 -6.53 20.33 10.56
N ASP A 255 -7.57 19.57 10.90
CA ASP A 255 -7.85 19.17 12.27
C ASP A 255 -6.75 18.29 12.85
N TYR A 256 -6.22 17.33 12.08
CA TYR A 256 -5.09 16.51 12.51
C TYR A 256 -3.86 17.37 12.84
N ILE A 257 -3.48 18.28 11.94
CA ILE A 257 -2.35 19.19 12.15
C ILE A 257 -2.60 20.12 13.35
N LYS A 258 -3.80 20.69 13.48
CA LYS A 258 -4.17 21.59 14.56
C LYS A 258 -4.13 20.91 15.93
N CYS A 259 -4.74 19.73 16.05
CA CYS A 259 -4.73 18.97 17.31
C CYS A 259 -3.32 18.69 17.80
N LEU A 260 -2.44 18.24 16.92
CA LEU A 260 -1.07 17.91 17.28
C LEU A 260 -0.17 19.14 17.44
N SER A 261 -0.46 20.25 16.77
CA SER A 261 0.29 21.50 16.96
C SER A 261 0.09 22.13 18.33
N LEU A 262 -1.10 21.99 18.92
CA LEU A 262 -1.47 22.56 20.22
C LEU A 262 -0.90 21.79 21.43
N ILE A 263 -0.47 20.54 21.24
CA ILE A 263 0.11 19.75 22.32
C ILE A 263 1.57 20.20 22.52
N HIS A 264 1.87 20.89 23.60
CA HIS A 264 3.25 21.16 24.02
C HIS A 264 3.79 19.89 24.73
N ILE A 265 4.94 19.38 24.23
CA ILE A 265 5.66 18.24 24.83
C ILE A 265 6.68 18.80 25.82
#